data_b7566aee0796b5f389dc4ea3d822e920
#
_entry.id   b7566aee0796b5f389dc4ea3d822e920
#
_cell.length_a   1.000
_cell.length_b   1.000
_cell.length_c   1.000
_cell.angle_alpha   90.00
_cell.angle_beta   90.00
_cell.angle_gamma   90.00
#
_symmetry.space_group_name_H-M   'P 1'
#
loop_
_entity.id
_entity.type
_entity.pdbx_description
1 polymer ?
#
loop_
_entity_poly.entity_id
_entity_poly.type
_entity_poly.pdbx_seq_one_letter_code
_entity_poly.pdbx_strand_id
1 'polypeptide(L)'
;MPCTTVTPAARLRGLRPGWLNNPKVWRTEVLAGLVVALALIPEAISFSIIAGVDPAVGLFASFTMAVTISIVGGRRAMISAATGAVALVTGPLNREHGFGYLVAAVILAGLIQVVLGTLGVAKLMRFVPRSVMVGFVNALAVLIFMAQVPEMHDVPWAVYPLIIGGLALMVFFPKVTKVIPAPLVSIVILTVITVAAGIAVPTVGDKGALPSSLPVPGLPDVPFTMATLTTIAPYALAMALVGLMESLMTAKLVDDITDTPSSKTRESIGQGIANIVTGSFGGMGGCAMIGQTMINVKVSGARTRLSTFLAGSFLMVLCIVFGPVVSDIPMAALVAVMVMVSFATFDWHSIAPKTLKRMPVGEITVMVITVICVVATSNLAIGVVVGSITAMVIFAKRVAHLANVTAVNDPDGDSVLYSVTGELFFASSNDLVTQFNYVTDPGKVVIDLSAAHIWDASSVAALDAIETKYAQRGKTVEIIGLNDPSADLHGKLTGELTSH
;
A
#
# COMPACT_ATOMS: atom_id res chain seq x y z
N MET A 1 -33.36 20.95 -24.12
CA MET A 1 -31.96 20.85 -24.52
C MET A 1 -31.82 19.74 -25.52
N PRO A 2 -31.34 19.94 -26.76
CA PRO A 2 -31.28 18.93 -27.77
C PRO A 2 -30.16 17.91 -27.47
N CYS A 3 -30.55 16.63 -27.51
CA CYS A 3 -29.67 15.49 -27.41
C CYS A 3 -28.77 15.44 -28.66
N THR A 4 -27.52 15.83 -28.58
CA THR A 4 -26.56 15.70 -29.67
C THR A 4 -26.16 14.24 -29.82
N THR A 5 -26.68 13.59 -30.84
CA THR A 5 -26.24 12.25 -31.25
C THR A 5 -24.80 12.31 -31.71
N VAL A 6 -23.90 11.74 -30.91
CA VAL A 6 -22.49 11.58 -31.27
C VAL A 6 -22.37 10.53 -32.34
N THR A 7 -21.94 10.94 -33.54
CA THR A 7 -21.79 10.05 -34.70
C THR A 7 -20.73 8.94 -34.41
N PRO A 8 -20.90 7.72 -35.00
CA PRO A 8 -19.94 6.61 -34.80
C PRO A 8 -18.48 6.96 -35.17
N ALA A 9 -18.25 7.86 -36.12
CA ALA A 9 -16.92 8.35 -36.50
C ALA A 9 -16.22 9.17 -35.38
N ALA A 10 -16.99 9.86 -34.50
CA ALA A 10 -16.45 10.56 -33.37
C ALA A 10 -16.02 9.61 -32.23
N ARG A 11 -16.71 8.46 -32.09
CA ARG A 11 -16.30 7.39 -31.15
C ARG A 11 -14.99 6.71 -31.56
N LEU A 12 -14.73 6.53 -32.85
CA LEU A 12 -13.51 5.92 -33.36
C LEU A 12 -12.29 6.86 -33.29
N ARG A 13 -12.48 8.19 -33.36
CA ARG A 13 -11.39 9.18 -33.14
C ARG A 13 -10.93 9.21 -31.69
N GLY A 14 -11.78 8.90 -30.72
CA GLY A 14 -11.40 8.78 -29.30
C GLY A 14 -10.60 7.53 -28.94
N LEU A 15 -10.53 6.53 -29.83
CA LEU A 15 -9.80 5.28 -29.65
C LEU A 15 -8.33 5.33 -30.13
N ARG A 16 -7.95 6.31 -30.93
CA ARG A 16 -6.53 6.50 -31.31
C ARG A 16 -5.79 7.15 -30.15
N PRO A 17 -4.77 6.52 -29.57
CA PRO A 17 -3.98 7.13 -28.52
C PRO A 17 -3.37 8.44 -29.03
N GLY A 18 -3.61 9.55 -28.32
CA GLY A 18 -3.16 10.89 -28.73
C GLY A 18 -1.64 11.05 -28.92
N TRP A 19 -0.86 10.07 -28.44
CA TRP A 19 0.60 10.03 -28.62
C TRP A 19 1.03 9.64 -30.04
N LEU A 20 0.19 8.93 -30.82
CA LEU A 20 0.49 8.56 -32.21
C LEU A 20 0.65 9.78 -33.14
N ASN A 21 0.07 10.92 -32.80
CA ASN A 21 0.06 12.11 -33.62
C ASN A 21 0.99 13.24 -33.13
N ASN A 22 1.73 13.04 -31.99
CA ASN A 22 2.61 14.08 -31.45
C ASN A 22 4.02 13.54 -31.18
N PRO A 23 5.00 13.88 -32.03
CA PRO A 23 6.38 13.42 -31.91
C PRO A 23 7.07 13.78 -30.58
N LYS A 24 6.68 14.90 -29.97
CA LYS A 24 7.23 15.33 -28.66
C LYS A 24 6.77 14.38 -27.54
N VAL A 25 5.49 14.00 -27.55
CA VAL A 25 4.95 13.05 -26.56
C VAL A 25 5.64 11.69 -26.74
N TRP A 26 5.74 11.22 -27.97
CA TRP A 26 6.40 9.94 -28.27
C TRP A 26 7.85 9.89 -27.77
N ARG A 27 8.63 10.94 -28.05
CA ARG A 27 10.00 11.07 -27.57
C ARG A 27 10.08 11.04 -26.04
N THR A 28 9.20 11.77 -25.35
CA THR A 28 9.13 11.79 -23.89
C THR A 28 8.84 10.40 -23.33
N GLU A 29 7.85 9.69 -23.87
CA GLU A 29 7.46 8.36 -23.40
C GLU A 29 8.58 7.31 -23.62
N VAL A 30 9.27 7.36 -24.78
CA VAL A 30 10.39 6.46 -25.09
C VAL A 30 11.56 6.70 -24.14
N LEU A 31 11.96 7.96 -23.96
CA LEU A 31 13.06 8.30 -23.07
C LEU A 31 12.73 7.98 -21.61
N ALA A 32 11.50 8.25 -21.18
CA ALA A 32 11.03 7.91 -19.85
C ALA A 32 11.08 6.38 -19.62
N GLY A 33 10.58 5.60 -20.57
CA GLY A 33 10.64 4.14 -20.50
C GLY A 33 12.07 3.62 -20.41
N LEU A 34 13.01 4.19 -21.20
CA LEU A 34 14.42 3.80 -21.16
C LEU A 34 15.07 4.12 -19.79
N VAL A 35 14.84 5.33 -19.27
CA VAL A 35 15.37 5.74 -17.95
C VAL A 35 14.86 4.83 -16.84
N VAL A 36 13.57 4.51 -16.89
CA VAL A 36 12.95 3.60 -15.91
C VAL A 36 13.51 2.18 -16.06
N ALA A 37 13.68 1.66 -17.27
CA ALA A 37 14.27 0.34 -17.52
C ALA A 37 15.65 0.22 -16.87
N LEU A 38 16.51 1.22 -17.10
CA LEU A 38 17.88 1.26 -16.55
C LEU A 38 17.87 1.32 -15.00
N ALA A 39 16.90 2.01 -14.41
CA ALA A 39 16.75 2.07 -12.95
C ALA A 39 16.17 0.78 -12.36
N LEU A 40 15.31 0.07 -13.10
CA LEU A 40 14.67 -1.17 -12.65
C LEU A 40 15.63 -2.36 -12.58
N ILE A 41 16.64 -2.44 -13.47
CA ILE A 41 17.56 -3.60 -13.54
C ILE A 41 18.19 -3.90 -12.17
N PRO A 42 18.91 -2.96 -11.54
CA PRO A 42 19.57 -3.24 -10.26
C PRO A 42 18.58 -3.55 -9.13
N GLU A 43 17.41 -2.92 -9.12
CA GLU A 43 16.40 -3.16 -8.09
C GLU A 43 15.77 -4.55 -8.26
N ALA A 44 15.42 -4.95 -9.49
CA ALA A 44 14.85 -6.26 -9.76
C ALA A 44 15.82 -7.40 -9.39
N ILE A 45 17.12 -7.22 -9.68
CA ILE A 45 18.18 -8.16 -9.28
C ILE A 45 18.25 -8.24 -7.74
N SER A 46 18.32 -7.09 -7.06
CA SER A 46 18.42 -7.04 -5.60
C SER A 46 17.21 -7.68 -4.92
N PHE A 47 16.00 -7.45 -5.44
CA PHE A 47 14.79 -8.06 -4.90
C PHE A 47 14.73 -9.57 -5.15
N SER A 48 15.29 -10.06 -6.27
CA SER A 48 15.46 -11.51 -6.49
C SER A 48 16.34 -12.13 -5.41
N ILE A 49 17.45 -11.50 -5.10
CA ILE A 49 18.40 -11.96 -4.06
C ILE A 49 17.71 -11.97 -2.68
N ILE A 50 16.94 -10.94 -2.35
CA ILE A 50 16.14 -10.90 -1.10
C ILE A 50 15.12 -12.05 -1.06
N ALA A 51 14.48 -12.35 -2.19
CA ALA A 51 13.55 -13.47 -2.30
C ALA A 51 14.24 -14.85 -2.32
N GLY A 52 15.57 -14.89 -2.45
CA GLY A 52 16.36 -16.12 -2.52
C GLY A 52 16.20 -16.86 -3.84
N VAL A 53 15.96 -16.13 -4.94
CA VAL A 53 15.81 -16.66 -6.30
C VAL A 53 16.86 -16.08 -7.22
N ASP A 54 17.06 -16.71 -8.38
CA ASP A 54 17.97 -16.23 -9.39
C ASP A 54 17.62 -14.79 -9.86
N PRO A 55 18.61 -13.97 -10.19
CA PRO A 55 18.40 -12.61 -10.76
C PRO A 55 17.43 -12.58 -11.94
N ALA A 56 17.43 -13.62 -12.78
CA ALA A 56 16.51 -13.75 -13.91
C ALA A 56 15.04 -13.70 -13.48
N VAL A 57 14.69 -14.27 -12.35
CA VAL A 57 13.31 -14.37 -11.88
C VAL A 57 12.68 -13.00 -11.61
N GLY A 58 13.42 -12.09 -10.97
CA GLY A 58 12.96 -10.72 -10.73
C GLY A 58 12.94 -9.87 -12.00
N LEU A 59 13.88 -10.11 -12.92
CA LEU A 59 13.89 -9.44 -14.23
C LEU A 59 12.70 -9.90 -15.09
N PHE A 60 12.37 -11.20 -15.08
CA PHE A 60 11.16 -11.73 -15.72
C PHE A 60 9.88 -11.15 -15.07
N ALA A 61 9.84 -11.06 -13.74
CA ALA A 61 8.73 -10.44 -13.04
C ALA A 61 8.56 -8.97 -13.44
N SER A 62 9.65 -8.20 -13.49
CA SER A 62 9.62 -6.78 -13.85
C SER A 62 9.16 -6.57 -15.30
N PHE A 63 9.63 -7.41 -16.23
CA PHE A 63 9.19 -7.40 -17.62
C PHE A 63 7.70 -7.70 -17.76
N THR A 64 7.27 -8.85 -17.25
CA THR A 64 5.88 -9.33 -17.41
C THR A 64 4.88 -8.43 -16.70
N MET A 65 5.20 -7.94 -15.48
CA MET A 65 4.39 -6.98 -14.75
C MET A 65 4.22 -5.68 -15.54
N ALA A 66 5.33 -5.04 -15.99
CA ALA A 66 5.26 -3.76 -16.68
C ALA A 66 4.50 -3.86 -18.01
N VAL A 67 4.76 -4.90 -18.79
CA VAL A 67 4.06 -5.14 -20.07
C VAL A 67 2.58 -5.39 -19.83
N THR A 68 2.22 -6.29 -18.91
CA THR A 68 0.82 -6.63 -18.64
C THR A 68 0.04 -5.45 -18.07
N ILE A 69 0.59 -4.74 -17.07
CA ILE A 69 -0.10 -3.61 -16.45
C ILE A 69 -0.28 -2.43 -17.41
N SER A 70 0.61 -2.28 -18.38
CA SER A 70 0.47 -1.26 -19.42
C SER A 70 -0.81 -1.44 -20.24
N ILE A 71 -1.30 -2.67 -20.35
CA ILE A 71 -2.52 -3.02 -21.11
C ILE A 71 -3.76 -2.98 -20.19
N VAL A 72 -3.71 -3.72 -19.07
CA VAL A 72 -4.88 -3.96 -18.22
C VAL A 72 -5.05 -2.95 -17.08
N GLY A 73 -3.99 -2.28 -16.64
CA GLY A 73 -3.97 -1.43 -15.46
C GLY A 73 -4.98 -0.28 -15.47
N GLY A 74 -5.36 0.19 -14.33
CA GLY A 74 -6.29 1.29 -14.11
C GLY A 74 -5.62 2.67 -14.16
N ARG A 75 -4.30 2.76 -13.83
CA ARG A 75 -3.52 4.00 -13.84
C ARG A 75 -2.51 4.02 -14.99
N ARG A 76 -2.52 5.09 -15.79
CA ARG A 76 -1.55 5.30 -16.88
C ARG A 76 -0.20 5.75 -16.31
N ALA A 77 0.88 5.42 -17.01
CA ALA A 77 2.27 5.78 -16.68
C ALA A 77 2.75 5.33 -15.29
N MET A 78 1.99 4.50 -14.58
CA MET A 78 2.42 3.86 -13.34
C MET A 78 3.26 2.63 -13.66
N ILE A 79 4.37 2.46 -12.97
CA ILE A 79 5.30 1.35 -13.16
C ILE A 79 5.02 0.26 -12.14
N SER A 80 4.81 -0.97 -12.62
CA SER A 80 4.73 -2.18 -11.78
C SER A 80 5.84 -3.13 -12.20
N ALA A 81 6.51 -3.72 -11.23
CA ALA A 81 7.66 -4.59 -11.41
C ALA A 81 7.82 -5.51 -10.19
N ALA A 82 8.89 -6.32 -10.14
CA ALA A 82 9.31 -6.96 -8.90
C ALA A 82 9.58 -5.92 -7.83
N THR A 83 9.08 -6.14 -6.59
CA THR A 83 9.21 -5.18 -5.48
C THR A 83 9.78 -5.81 -4.23
N GLY A 84 10.44 -4.99 -3.40
CA GLY A 84 10.95 -5.42 -2.10
C GLY A 84 9.85 -5.90 -1.18
N ALA A 85 8.68 -5.29 -1.24
CA ALA A 85 7.53 -5.69 -0.42
C ALA A 85 7.07 -7.12 -0.72
N VAL A 86 7.03 -7.49 -2.01
CA VAL A 86 6.69 -8.86 -2.44
C VAL A 86 7.85 -9.82 -2.15
N ALA A 87 9.10 -9.42 -2.42
CA ALA A 87 10.29 -10.23 -2.16
C ALA A 87 10.39 -10.66 -0.68
N LEU A 88 10.12 -9.75 0.25
CA LEU A 88 10.13 -10.03 1.68
C LEU A 88 9.04 -11.02 2.10
N VAL A 89 7.87 -10.99 1.46
CA VAL A 89 6.79 -11.94 1.73
C VAL A 89 7.07 -13.32 1.13
N THR A 90 7.59 -13.36 -0.09
CA THR A 90 7.79 -14.62 -0.83
C THR A 90 9.11 -15.32 -0.47
N GLY A 91 10.11 -14.60 0.02
CA GLY A 91 11.43 -15.13 0.34
C GLY A 91 11.42 -16.30 1.35
N PRO A 92 10.74 -16.21 2.50
CA PRO A 92 10.61 -17.33 3.43
C PRO A 92 10.01 -18.57 2.77
N LEU A 93 8.92 -18.42 1.99
CA LEU A 93 8.28 -19.53 1.28
C LEU A 93 9.26 -20.22 0.31
N ASN A 94 10.04 -19.44 -0.44
CA ASN A 94 11.02 -20.01 -1.36
C ASN A 94 12.13 -20.80 -0.62
N ARG A 95 12.63 -20.26 0.50
CA ARG A 95 13.67 -20.93 1.30
C ARG A 95 13.20 -22.23 1.95
N GLU A 96 11.93 -22.29 2.36
CA GLU A 96 11.37 -23.46 3.07
C GLU A 96 10.83 -24.52 2.12
N HIS A 97 10.21 -24.14 1.01
CA HIS A 97 9.44 -25.03 0.14
C HIS A 97 9.92 -25.04 -1.32
N GLY A 98 10.77 -24.10 -1.70
CA GLY A 98 11.36 -24.01 -3.04
C GLY A 98 10.55 -23.17 -4.03
N PHE A 99 11.16 -23.00 -5.21
CA PHE A 99 10.70 -22.06 -6.24
C PHE A 99 9.31 -22.38 -6.81
N GLY A 100 8.95 -23.65 -6.96
CA GLY A 100 7.62 -24.04 -7.45
C GLY A 100 6.49 -23.54 -6.56
N TYR A 101 6.68 -23.60 -5.23
CA TYR A 101 5.71 -23.08 -4.26
C TYR A 101 5.60 -21.54 -4.32
N LEU A 102 6.71 -20.85 -4.52
CA LEU A 102 6.72 -19.41 -4.72
C LEU A 102 5.88 -19.03 -5.95
N VAL A 103 6.11 -19.66 -7.10
CA VAL A 103 5.36 -19.40 -8.34
C VAL A 103 3.87 -19.71 -8.16
N ALA A 104 3.53 -20.81 -7.50
CA ALA A 104 2.14 -21.14 -7.19
C ALA A 104 1.48 -20.09 -6.29
N ALA A 105 2.20 -19.57 -5.28
CA ALA A 105 1.73 -18.52 -4.42
C ALA A 105 1.51 -17.19 -5.17
N VAL A 106 2.37 -16.86 -6.13
CA VAL A 106 2.24 -15.67 -7.00
C VAL A 106 0.95 -15.73 -7.83
N ILE A 107 0.68 -16.88 -8.45
CA ILE A 107 -0.55 -17.09 -9.24
C ILE A 107 -1.77 -17.00 -8.33
N LEU A 108 -1.75 -17.65 -7.17
CA LEU A 108 -2.85 -17.59 -6.20
C LEU A 108 -3.06 -16.17 -5.68
N ALA A 109 -1.99 -15.42 -5.38
CA ALA A 109 -2.07 -14.02 -4.99
C ALA A 109 -2.73 -13.16 -6.07
N GLY A 110 -2.36 -13.39 -7.34
CA GLY A 110 -3.00 -12.73 -8.48
C GLY A 110 -4.50 -13.02 -8.56
N LEU A 111 -4.92 -14.27 -8.36
CA LEU A 111 -6.34 -14.65 -8.31
C LEU A 111 -7.07 -13.95 -7.15
N ILE A 112 -6.47 -13.94 -5.96
CA ILE A 112 -7.02 -13.22 -4.79
C ILE A 112 -7.17 -11.72 -5.12
N GLN A 113 -6.18 -11.10 -5.75
CA GLN A 113 -6.22 -9.68 -6.14
C GLN A 113 -7.36 -9.40 -7.14
N VAL A 114 -7.59 -10.27 -8.12
CA VAL A 114 -8.73 -10.16 -9.05
C VAL A 114 -10.05 -10.23 -8.29
N VAL A 115 -10.21 -11.21 -7.40
CA VAL A 115 -11.43 -11.36 -6.57
C VAL A 115 -11.64 -10.12 -5.69
N LEU A 116 -10.62 -9.68 -4.95
CA LEU A 116 -10.70 -8.48 -4.11
C LEU A 116 -10.99 -7.22 -4.94
N GLY A 117 -10.43 -7.13 -6.15
CA GLY A 117 -10.71 -6.04 -7.09
C GLY A 117 -12.18 -6.03 -7.54
N THR A 118 -12.74 -7.19 -7.91
CA THR A 118 -14.14 -7.32 -8.35
C THR A 118 -15.12 -7.07 -7.21
N LEU A 119 -14.82 -7.49 -6.00
CA LEU A 119 -15.59 -7.20 -4.79
C LEU A 119 -15.50 -5.73 -4.35
N GLY A 120 -14.66 -4.93 -5.01
CA GLY A 120 -14.54 -3.50 -4.73
C GLY A 120 -13.75 -3.19 -3.45
N VAL A 121 -12.93 -4.11 -2.95
CA VAL A 121 -12.09 -3.94 -1.76
C VAL A 121 -11.15 -2.72 -1.89
N ALA A 122 -10.79 -2.34 -3.11
CA ALA A 122 -10.07 -1.09 -3.38
C ALA A 122 -10.73 0.16 -2.78
N LYS A 123 -12.06 0.15 -2.59
CA LYS A 123 -12.80 1.24 -1.94
C LYS A 123 -12.54 1.29 -0.43
N LEU A 124 -12.15 0.17 0.18
CA LEU A 124 -11.83 0.10 1.61
C LEU A 124 -10.50 0.78 1.95
N MET A 125 -9.64 1.03 0.95
CA MET A 125 -8.40 1.80 1.15
C MET A 125 -8.63 3.19 1.75
N ARG A 126 -9.82 3.76 1.57
CA ARG A 126 -10.21 5.03 2.21
C ARG A 126 -10.26 4.96 3.75
N PHE A 127 -10.40 3.75 4.29
CA PHE A 127 -10.44 3.51 5.74
C PHE A 127 -9.07 3.22 6.35
N VAL A 128 -8.03 3.04 5.52
CA VAL A 128 -6.66 2.89 6.01
C VAL A 128 -6.12 4.28 6.36
N PRO A 129 -5.85 4.57 7.64
CA PRO A 129 -5.36 5.88 8.07
C PRO A 129 -3.97 6.17 7.52
N ARG A 130 -3.66 7.46 7.36
CA ARG A 130 -2.34 7.90 6.91
C ARG A 130 -1.21 7.40 7.82
N SER A 131 -1.44 7.33 9.13
CA SER A 131 -0.47 6.84 10.10
C SER A 131 -0.06 5.38 9.86
N VAL A 132 -1.01 4.50 9.46
CA VAL A 132 -0.71 3.12 9.05
C VAL A 132 0.13 3.09 7.78
N MET A 133 -0.23 3.92 6.78
CA MET A 133 0.52 4.00 5.51
C MET A 133 1.96 4.47 5.74
N VAL A 134 2.17 5.48 6.56
CA VAL A 134 3.51 5.97 6.94
C VAL A 134 4.28 4.89 7.69
N GLY A 135 3.64 4.23 8.66
CA GLY A 135 4.23 3.10 9.39
C GLY A 135 4.66 1.96 8.47
N PHE A 136 3.81 1.60 7.48
CA PHE A 136 4.12 0.60 6.47
C PHE A 136 5.37 0.97 5.63
N VAL A 137 5.42 2.20 5.12
CA VAL A 137 6.55 2.66 4.27
C VAL A 137 7.85 2.71 5.08
N ASN A 138 7.80 3.18 6.32
CA ASN A 138 8.97 3.20 7.21
C ASN A 138 9.44 1.79 7.56
N ALA A 139 8.52 0.89 7.86
CA ALA A 139 8.85 -0.50 8.14
C ALA A 139 9.45 -1.22 6.91
N LEU A 140 8.89 -0.99 5.72
CA LEU A 140 9.43 -1.51 4.46
C LEU A 140 10.87 -1.03 4.24
N ALA A 141 11.14 0.26 4.46
CA ALA A 141 12.49 0.81 4.37
C ALA A 141 13.47 0.12 5.34
N VAL A 142 13.05 -0.10 6.59
CA VAL A 142 13.85 -0.81 7.59
C VAL A 142 14.12 -2.26 7.14
N LEU A 143 13.10 -2.98 6.67
CA LEU A 143 13.27 -4.37 6.21
C LEU A 143 14.16 -4.47 4.97
N ILE A 144 14.07 -3.54 4.01
CA ILE A 144 14.96 -3.49 2.85
C ILE A 144 16.41 -3.28 3.32
N PHE A 145 16.66 -2.37 4.27
CA PHE A 145 17.98 -2.18 4.84
C PHE A 145 18.49 -3.44 5.54
N MET A 146 17.67 -4.04 6.42
CA MET A 146 18.04 -5.26 7.13
C MET A 146 18.37 -6.43 6.20
N ALA A 147 17.68 -6.51 5.05
CA ALA A 147 17.95 -7.52 4.03
C ALA A 147 19.32 -7.35 3.34
N GLN A 148 19.95 -6.17 3.45
CA GLN A 148 21.31 -5.97 2.93
C GLN A 148 22.42 -6.36 3.94
N VAL A 149 22.09 -6.48 5.23
CA VAL A 149 23.10 -6.79 6.26
C VAL A 149 23.86 -8.10 6.02
N PRO A 150 23.21 -9.21 5.61
CA PRO A 150 23.92 -10.44 5.25
C PRO A 150 24.94 -10.27 4.11
N GLU A 151 24.65 -9.41 3.14
CA GLU A 151 25.52 -9.13 2.00
C GLU A 151 26.74 -8.27 2.37
N MET A 152 26.78 -7.74 3.59
CA MET A 152 27.89 -6.98 4.16
C MET A 152 28.68 -7.80 5.22
N HIS A 153 28.28 -9.04 5.49
CA HIS A 153 28.93 -9.89 6.50
C HIS A 153 29.77 -10.96 5.81
N ASP A 154 30.94 -11.26 6.37
CA ASP A 154 31.89 -12.27 5.85
C ASP A 154 32.33 -12.07 4.40
N VAL A 155 32.50 -10.80 3.98
CA VAL A 155 32.92 -10.40 2.64
C VAL A 155 34.34 -9.82 2.62
N PRO A 156 35.03 -9.85 1.47
CA PRO A 156 36.34 -9.19 1.34
C PRO A 156 36.29 -7.73 1.78
N TRP A 157 37.33 -7.26 2.46
CA TRP A 157 37.39 -5.87 2.97
C TRP A 157 37.17 -4.81 1.89
N ALA A 158 37.51 -5.11 0.64
CA ALA A 158 37.32 -4.22 -0.52
C ALA A 158 35.84 -3.88 -0.80
N VAL A 159 34.89 -4.69 -0.29
CA VAL A 159 33.45 -4.45 -0.42
C VAL A 159 33.04 -3.16 0.29
N TYR A 160 33.59 -2.89 1.47
CA TYR A 160 33.19 -1.72 2.29
C TYR A 160 33.52 -0.37 1.63
N PRO A 161 34.77 -0.11 1.14
CA PRO A 161 35.06 1.12 0.41
C PRO A 161 34.26 1.24 -0.91
N LEU A 162 33.93 0.13 -1.56
CA LEU A 162 33.05 0.15 -2.73
C LEU A 162 31.61 0.58 -2.36
N ILE A 163 31.05 0.06 -1.27
CA ILE A 163 29.72 0.50 -0.79
C ILE A 163 29.76 2.00 -0.45
N ILE A 164 30.75 2.45 0.32
CA ILE A 164 30.90 3.87 0.70
C ILE A 164 31.07 4.75 -0.55
N GLY A 165 31.90 4.34 -1.49
CA GLY A 165 32.08 5.04 -2.77
C GLY A 165 30.80 5.12 -3.59
N GLY A 166 30.04 4.03 -3.64
CA GLY A 166 28.74 3.97 -4.30
C GLY A 166 27.72 4.92 -3.68
N LEU A 167 27.61 4.93 -2.34
CA LEU A 167 26.77 5.88 -1.61
C LEU A 167 27.19 7.32 -1.85
N ALA A 168 28.49 7.61 -1.80
CA ALA A 168 29.02 8.94 -2.09
C ALA A 168 28.65 9.39 -3.51
N LEU A 169 28.85 8.53 -4.52
CA LEU A 169 28.44 8.82 -5.88
C LEU A 169 26.94 9.14 -5.99
N MET A 170 26.09 8.36 -5.34
CA MET A 170 24.64 8.60 -5.37
C MET A 170 24.20 9.88 -4.68
N VAL A 171 24.92 10.35 -3.67
CA VAL A 171 24.64 11.61 -2.97
C VAL A 171 25.17 12.82 -3.74
N PHE A 172 26.38 12.72 -4.32
CA PHE A 172 27.04 13.86 -4.96
C PHE A 172 26.70 14.01 -6.44
N PHE A 173 26.51 12.92 -7.18
CA PHE A 173 26.26 12.96 -8.63
C PHE A 173 24.99 13.74 -9.01
N PRO A 174 23.84 13.68 -8.30
CA PRO A 174 22.66 14.49 -8.62
C PRO A 174 22.89 16.01 -8.52
N LYS A 175 23.97 16.46 -7.86
CA LYS A 175 24.36 17.88 -7.84
C LYS A 175 25.03 18.33 -9.13
N VAL A 176 25.60 17.38 -9.90
CA VAL A 176 26.25 17.64 -11.17
C VAL A 176 25.24 17.54 -12.33
N THR A 177 24.45 16.47 -12.35
CA THR A 177 23.41 16.27 -13.38
C THR A 177 22.25 15.42 -12.84
N LYS A 178 21.05 15.75 -13.30
CA LYS A 178 19.82 15.01 -13.00
C LYS A 178 19.29 14.20 -14.20
N VAL A 179 20.01 14.22 -15.31
CA VAL A 179 19.58 13.57 -16.56
C VAL A 179 19.75 12.05 -16.47
N ILE A 180 20.82 11.59 -15.83
CA ILE A 180 21.14 10.17 -15.69
C ILE A 180 20.84 9.75 -14.24
N PRO A 181 20.15 8.62 -14.00
CA PRO A 181 19.91 8.11 -12.65
C PRO A 181 21.23 7.85 -11.92
N ALA A 182 21.38 8.43 -10.73
CA ALA A 182 22.60 8.28 -9.92
C ALA A 182 22.93 6.80 -9.57
N PRO A 183 21.94 5.91 -9.28
CA PRO A 183 22.22 4.50 -9.09
C PRO A 183 22.92 3.84 -10.28
N LEU A 184 22.47 4.16 -11.50
CA LEU A 184 23.10 3.60 -12.71
C LEU A 184 24.56 4.04 -12.84
N VAL A 185 24.84 5.32 -12.60
CA VAL A 185 26.22 5.85 -12.68
C VAL A 185 27.10 5.19 -11.61
N SER A 186 26.59 5.04 -10.41
CA SER A 186 27.29 4.35 -9.31
C SER A 186 27.66 2.91 -9.70
N ILE A 187 26.71 2.16 -10.25
CA ILE A 187 26.93 0.79 -10.70
C ILE A 187 27.99 0.73 -11.80
N VAL A 188 27.86 1.55 -12.84
CA VAL A 188 28.80 1.57 -13.97
C VAL A 188 30.23 1.90 -13.50
N ILE A 189 30.39 2.95 -12.69
CA ILE A 189 31.70 3.36 -12.17
C ILE A 189 32.31 2.27 -11.29
N LEU A 190 31.54 1.70 -10.36
CA LEU A 190 32.05 0.64 -9.48
C LEU A 190 32.39 -0.63 -10.26
N THR A 191 31.58 -1.01 -11.25
CA THR A 191 31.87 -2.16 -12.13
C THR A 191 33.16 -1.93 -12.93
N VAL A 192 33.34 -0.74 -13.52
CA VAL A 192 34.58 -0.41 -14.22
C VAL A 192 35.78 -0.46 -13.30
N ILE A 193 35.70 0.08 -12.10
CA ILE A 193 36.78 0.05 -11.10
C ILE A 193 37.13 -1.38 -10.73
N THR A 194 36.14 -2.23 -10.40
CA THR A 194 36.38 -3.61 -9.97
C THR A 194 36.98 -4.45 -11.07
N VAL A 195 36.50 -4.34 -12.30
CA VAL A 195 36.98 -5.08 -13.47
C VAL A 195 38.38 -4.59 -13.86
N ALA A 196 38.58 -3.28 -13.99
CA ALA A 196 39.88 -2.71 -14.42
C ALA A 196 41.00 -2.91 -13.38
N ALA A 197 40.67 -2.87 -12.09
CA ALA A 197 41.64 -3.10 -11.00
C ALA A 197 41.78 -4.58 -10.61
N GLY A 198 41.01 -5.48 -11.20
CA GLY A 198 41.02 -6.92 -10.88
C GLY A 198 40.66 -7.21 -9.42
N ILE A 199 39.75 -6.43 -8.82
CA ILE A 199 39.37 -6.59 -7.41
C ILE A 199 38.43 -7.79 -7.31
N ALA A 200 38.85 -8.83 -6.59
CA ALA A 200 38.03 -10.00 -6.31
C ALA A 200 36.96 -9.70 -5.27
N VAL A 201 35.74 -9.46 -5.71
CA VAL A 201 34.54 -9.24 -4.88
C VAL A 201 33.37 -10.03 -5.47
N PRO A 202 32.37 -10.42 -4.65
CA PRO A 202 31.17 -11.09 -5.15
C PRO A 202 30.48 -10.25 -6.21
N THR A 203 30.04 -10.91 -7.29
CA THR A 203 29.33 -10.31 -8.42
C THR A 203 27.89 -10.81 -8.52
N VAL A 204 27.10 -10.18 -9.37
CA VAL A 204 25.71 -10.62 -9.66
C VAL A 204 25.72 -12.03 -10.26
N GLY A 205 26.68 -12.34 -11.11
CA GLY A 205 26.83 -13.67 -11.71
C GLY A 205 27.06 -14.80 -10.71
N ASP A 206 27.67 -14.48 -9.55
CA ASP A 206 27.87 -15.46 -8.46
C ASP A 206 26.57 -15.75 -7.71
N LYS A 207 25.53 -14.92 -7.83
CA LYS A 207 24.24 -15.07 -7.15
C LYS A 207 23.20 -15.87 -7.92
N GLY A 208 23.44 -16.17 -9.19
CA GLY A 208 22.56 -17.00 -10.00
C GLY A 208 22.50 -16.59 -11.47
N ALA A 209 21.63 -17.28 -12.19
CA ALA A 209 21.50 -17.10 -13.64
C ALA A 209 20.85 -15.76 -14.03
N LEU A 210 21.38 -15.16 -15.09
CA LEU A 210 20.78 -14.00 -15.76
C LEU A 210 19.96 -14.43 -16.98
N PRO A 211 18.98 -13.63 -17.45
CA PRO A 211 18.21 -13.96 -18.62
C PRO A 211 19.08 -14.06 -19.88
N SER A 212 19.07 -15.21 -20.54
CA SER A 212 19.67 -15.40 -21.87
C SER A 212 18.63 -15.40 -22.99
N SER A 213 17.34 -15.48 -22.62
CA SER A 213 16.21 -15.52 -23.55
C SER A 213 14.98 -14.90 -22.90
N LEU A 214 13.92 -14.74 -23.68
CA LEU A 214 12.60 -14.36 -23.14
C LEU A 214 12.06 -15.49 -22.24
N PRO A 215 11.29 -15.14 -21.18
CA PRO A 215 10.67 -16.14 -20.32
C PRO A 215 9.65 -16.98 -21.10
N VAL A 216 9.61 -18.26 -20.80
CA VAL A 216 8.67 -19.21 -21.41
C VAL A 216 7.55 -19.49 -20.41
N PRO A 217 6.27 -19.48 -20.82
CA PRO A 217 5.18 -19.79 -19.92
C PRO A 217 5.22 -21.26 -19.48
N GLY A 218 4.93 -21.50 -18.20
CA GLY A 218 4.88 -22.83 -17.62
C GLY A 218 3.93 -22.85 -16.42
N LEU A 219 3.52 -24.05 -16.00
CA LEU A 219 2.81 -24.23 -14.76
C LEU A 219 3.81 -24.46 -13.62
N PRO A 220 3.47 -24.07 -12.37
CA PRO A 220 4.33 -24.33 -11.24
C PRO A 220 4.48 -25.85 -11.03
N ASP A 221 5.71 -26.30 -10.78
CA ASP A 221 6.02 -27.69 -10.51
C ASP A 221 5.74 -28.03 -9.04
N VAL A 222 4.45 -28.09 -8.71
CA VAL A 222 3.96 -28.45 -7.38
C VAL A 222 2.72 -29.35 -7.49
N PRO A 223 2.50 -30.27 -6.55
CA PRO A 223 1.29 -31.10 -6.54
C PRO A 223 0.07 -30.22 -6.21
N PHE A 224 -1.00 -30.33 -7.00
CA PHE A 224 -2.26 -29.63 -6.78
C PHE A 224 -3.07 -30.33 -5.68
N THR A 225 -2.62 -30.20 -4.42
CA THR A 225 -3.23 -30.81 -3.24
C THR A 225 -3.71 -29.75 -2.25
N MET A 226 -4.61 -30.13 -1.33
CA MET A 226 -5.03 -29.26 -0.24
C MET A 226 -3.85 -28.86 0.66
N ALA A 227 -2.88 -29.74 0.84
CA ALA A 227 -1.66 -29.44 1.60
C ALA A 227 -0.85 -28.33 0.96
N THR A 228 -0.67 -28.36 -0.36
CA THR A 228 -0.01 -27.28 -1.10
C THR A 228 -0.78 -25.96 -0.93
N LEU A 229 -2.10 -26.00 -1.09
CA LEU A 229 -2.95 -24.81 -0.93
C LEU A 229 -2.84 -24.20 0.47
N THR A 230 -2.90 -25.01 1.53
CA THR A 230 -2.76 -24.52 2.91
C THR A 230 -1.38 -23.94 3.20
N THR A 231 -0.34 -24.47 2.56
CA THR A 231 1.03 -23.94 2.68
C THR A 231 1.17 -22.57 1.99
N ILE A 232 0.67 -22.42 0.75
CA ILE A 232 0.87 -21.19 -0.02
C ILE A 232 -0.15 -20.09 0.32
N ALA A 233 -1.35 -20.44 0.83
CA ALA A 233 -2.44 -19.48 1.05
C ALA A 233 -2.07 -18.28 1.94
N PRO A 234 -1.40 -18.43 3.09
CA PRO A 234 -1.03 -17.29 3.92
C PRO A 234 -0.06 -16.34 3.22
N TYR A 235 0.92 -16.86 2.48
CA TYR A 235 1.86 -16.06 1.69
C TYR A 235 1.17 -15.37 0.52
N ALA A 236 0.31 -16.08 -0.20
CA ALA A 236 -0.47 -15.53 -1.30
C ALA A 236 -1.42 -14.41 -0.85
N LEU A 237 -2.09 -14.59 0.29
CA LEU A 237 -2.94 -13.56 0.88
C LEU A 237 -2.12 -12.33 1.31
N ALA A 238 -1.00 -12.55 2.00
CA ALA A 238 -0.10 -11.47 2.41
C ALA A 238 0.43 -10.70 1.19
N MET A 239 0.89 -11.40 0.15
CA MET A 239 1.34 -10.81 -1.10
C MET A 239 0.21 -10.03 -1.80
N ALA A 240 -1.01 -10.57 -1.83
CA ALA A 240 -2.15 -9.90 -2.45
C ALA A 240 -2.48 -8.57 -1.74
N LEU A 241 -2.54 -8.58 -0.42
CA LEU A 241 -2.86 -7.40 0.38
C LEU A 241 -1.76 -6.33 0.29
N VAL A 242 -0.51 -6.73 0.48
CA VAL A 242 0.65 -5.81 0.39
C VAL A 242 0.77 -5.22 -1.00
N GLY A 243 0.68 -6.04 -2.04
CA GLY A 243 0.75 -5.60 -3.43
C GLY A 243 -0.39 -4.66 -3.83
N LEU A 244 -1.63 -4.93 -3.40
CA LEU A 244 -2.75 -4.02 -3.64
C LEU A 244 -2.57 -2.71 -2.89
N MET A 245 -2.13 -2.75 -1.62
CA MET A 245 -1.92 -1.55 -0.82
C MET A 245 -0.88 -0.63 -1.46
N GLU A 246 0.30 -1.15 -1.82
CA GLU A 246 1.36 -0.39 -2.47
C GLU A 246 0.91 0.16 -3.84
N SER A 247 0.21 -0.64 -4.64
CA SER A 247 -0.29 -0.22 -5.94
C SER A 247 -1.36 0.87 -5.85
N LEU A 248 -2.29 0.77 -4.91
CA LEU A 248 -3.34 1.76 -4.73
C LEU A 248 -2.82 3.07 -4.14
N MET A 249 -1.82 2.99 -3.25
CA MET A 249 -1.09 4.17 -2.75
C MET A 249 -0.34 4.88 -3.88
N THR A 250 0.40 4.12 -4.68
CA THR A 250 1.11 4.65 -5.86
C THR A 250 0.15 5.28 -6.86
N ALA A 251 -0.98 4.63 -7.15
CA ALA A 251 -2.00 5.15 -8.04
C ALA A 251 -2.62 6.47 -7.52
N LYS A 252 -2.84 6.58 -6.19
CA LYS A 252 -3.30 7.82 -5.59
C LYS A 252 -2.25 8.93 -5.71
N LEU A 253 -0.98 8.63 -5.44
CA LEU A 253 0.10 9.59 -5.56
C LEU A 253 0.22 10.13 -7.00
N VAL A 254 0.06 9.27 -8.01
CA VAL A 254 0.05 9.70 -9.42
C VAL A 254 -1.20 10.53 -9.73
N ASP A 255 -2.37 10.18 -9.19
CA ASP A 255 -3.60 10.98 -9.34
C ASP A 255 -3.38 12.39 -8.81
N ASP A 256 -2.79 12.52 -7.62
CA ASP A 256 -2.52 13.81 -6.97
C ASP A 256 -1.49 14.66 -7.73
N ILE A 257 -0.48 14.04 -8.37
CA ILE A 257 0.55 14.76 -9.15
C ILE A 257 0.02 15.20 -10.52
N THR A 258 -0.91 14.45 -11.10
CA THR A 258 -1.38 14.67 -12.47
C THR A 258 -2.76 15.31 -12.53
N ASP A 259 -3.40 15.54 -11.38
CA ASP A 259 -4.78 16.04 -11.23
C ASP A 259 -5.79 15.26 -12.08
N THR A 260 -5.55 13.95 -12.23
CA THR A 260 -6.41 13.07 -13.03
C THR A 260 -6.80 11.81 -12.26
N PRO A 261 -8.09 11.51 -12.11
CA PRO A 261 -8.54 10.33 -11.38
C PRO A 261 -8.24 9.03 -12.13
N SER A 262 -7.98 7.97 -11.39
CA SER A 262 -7.82 6.61 -11.93
C SER A 262 -8.84 5.63 -11.34
N SER A 263 -9.10 4.56 -12.09
CA SER A 263 -9.97 3.48 -11.62
C SER A 263 -9.20 2.54 -10.68
N LYS A 264 -9.40 2.66 -9.38
CA LYS A 264 -8.77 1.81 -8.37
C LYS A 264 -9.18 0.34 -8.49
N THR A 265 -10.45 0.08 -8.84
CA THR A 265 -10.95 -1.27 -9.10
C THR A 265 -10.25 -1.90 -10.31
N ARG A 266 -10.14 -1.18 -11.42
CA ARG A 266 -9.41 -1.67 -12.60
C ARG A 266 -7.93 -1.87 -12.29
N GLU A 267 -7.33 -1.02 -11.47
CA GLU A 267 -5.95 -1.18 -11.04
C GLU A 267 -5.75 -2.47 -10.24
N SER A 268 -6.62 -2.74 -9.26
CA SER A 268 -6.55 -3.97 -8.45
C SER A 268 -6.70 -5.24 -9.30
N ILE A 269 -7.67 -5.25 -10.22
CA ILE A 269 -7.86 -6.37 -11.16
C ILE A 269 -6.63 -6.50 -12.07
N GLY A 270 -6.11 -5.38 -12.57
CA GLY A 270 -4.93 -5.35 -13.44
C GLY A 270 -3.68 -5.90 -12.76
N GLN A 271 -3.45 -5.56 -11.50
CA GLN A 271 -2.34 -6.10 -10.71
C GLN A 271 -2.49 -7.61 -10.51
N GLY A 272 -3.72 -8.08 -10.25
CA GLY A 272 -3.99 -9.52 -10.15
C GLY A 272 -3.70 -10.26 -11.46
N ILE A 273 -4.19 -9.76 -12.59
CA ILE A 273 -3.89 -10.34 -13.91
C ILE A 273 -2.39 -10.31 -14.18
N ALA A 274 -1.70 -9.21 -13.87
CA ALA A 274 -0.27 -9.12 -14.05
C ALA A 274 0.51 -10.14 -13.20
N ASN A 275 0.10 -10.38 -11.96
CA ASN A 275 0.71 -11.41 -11.11
C ASN A 275 0.44 -12.83 -11.62
N ILE A 276 -0.78 -13.14 -12.11
CA ILE A 276 -1.06 -14.44 -12.75
C ILE A 276 -0.16 -14.66 -13.95
N VAL A 277 -0.05 -13.68 -14.85
CA VAL A 277 0.85 -13.74 -16.00
C VAL A 277 2.28 -13.91 -15.54
N THR A 278 2.74 -13.10 -14.58
CA THR A 278 4.10 -13.14 -14.05
C THR A 278 4.46 -14.50 -13.47
N GLY A 279 3.59 -15.08 -12.63
CA GLY A 279 3.77 -16.42 -12.11
C GLY A 279 3.81 -17.49 -13.22
N SER A 280 2.93 -17.36 -14.22
CA SER A 280 2.94 -18.28 -15.39
C SER A 280 4.21 -18.19 -16.24
N PHE A 281 4.95 -17.08 -16.17
CA PHE A 281 6.25 -16.91 -16.83
C PHE A 281 7.44 -17.10 -15.86
N GLY A 282 7.23 -17.73 -14.71
CA GLY A 282 8.29 -18.02 -13.75
C GLY A 282 8.86 -16.81 -13.02
N GLY A 283 8.10 -15.73 -12.89
CA GLY A 283 8.50 -14.54 -12.14
C GLY A 283 8.04 -14.61 -10.67
N MET A 284 8.76 -13.92 -9.80
CA MET A 284 8.48 -13.85 -8.35
C MET A 284 7.28 -12.98 -7.97
N GLY A 285 6.55 -12.45 -8.95
CA GLY A 285 5.46 -11.49 -8.74
C GLY A 285 5.94 -10.09 -8.42
N GLY A 286 4.98 -9.18 -8.26
CA GLY A 286 5.28 -7.78 -8.01
C GLY A 286 4.06 -6.91 -7.74
N CYS A 287 4.29 -5.62 -7.69
CA CYS A 287 3.25 -4.59 -7.56
C CYS A 287 3.75 -3.26 -8.13
N ALA A 288 2.97 -2.17 -7.95
CA ALA A 288 3.41 -0.86 -8.40
C ALA A 288 4.53 -0.32 -7.51
N MET A 289 5.55 0.24 -8.14
CA MET A 289 6.71 0.85 -7.49
C MET A 289 6.57 2.36 -7.41
N ILE A 290 6.60 2.92 -6.19
CA ILE A 290 6.50 4.37 -5.98
C ILE A 290 7.69 5.09 -6.63
N GLY A 291 8.93 4.68 -6.34
CA GLY A 291 10.16 5.32 -6.83
C GLY A 291 10.21 5.40 -8.35
N GLN A 292 10.05 4.28 -9.03
CA GLN A 292 10.10 4.18 -10.49
C GLN A 292 8.94 4.92 -11.16
N THR A 293 7.77 4.90 -10.55
CA THR A 293 6.62 5.68 -11.02
C THR A 293 6.91 7.18 -10.92
N MET A 294 7.56 7.64 -9.85
CA MET A 294 7.95 9.05 -9.71
C MET A 294 9.00 9.45 -10.75
N ILE A 295 9.96 8.60 -11.04
CA ILE A 295 10.93 8.84 -12.14
C ILE A 295 10.17 8.98 -13.46
N ASN A 296 9.24 8.09 -13.76
CA ASN A 296 8.46 8.10 -14.99
C ASN A 296 7.55 9.34 -15.11
N VAL A 297 6.75 9.62 -14.09
CA VAL A 297 5.68 10.62 -14.13
C VAL A 297 6.16 12.02 -13.78
N LYS A 298 6.95 12.17 -12.69
CA LYS A 298 7.36 13.47 -12.15
C LYS A 298 8.65 13.98 -12.79
N VAL A 299 9.66 13.12 -12.93
CA VAL A 299 10.96 13.52 -13.45
C VAL A 299 10.96 13.53 -14.98
N SER A 300 10.50 12.45 -15.61
CA SER A 300 10.53 12.29 -17.07
C SER A 300 9.29 12.86 -17.77
N GLY A 301 8.22 13.13 -17.04
CA GLY A 301 7.01 13.75 -17.59
C GLY A 301 6.09 12.81 -18.38
N ALA A 302 6.26 11.49 -18.28
CA ALA A 302 5.39 10.50 -18.93
C ALA A 302 3.95 10.57 -18.47
N ARG A 303 2.99 10.34 -19.37
CA ARG A 303 1.55 10.42 -19.11
C ARG A 303 0.77 9.28 -19.73
N THR A 304 1.40 8.44 -20.54
CA THR A 304 0.71 7.38 -21.28
C THR A 304 1.14 5.98 -20.83
N ARG A 305 0.48 4.96 -21.34
CA ARG A 305 0.81 3.56 -21.08
C ARG A 305 2.06 3.11 -21.83
N LEU A 306 2.51 3.89 -22.83
CA LEU A 306 3.64 3.56 -23.67
C LEU A 306 4.95 3.50 -22.89
N SER A 307 5.19 4.47 -21.98
CA SER A 307 6.39 4.47 -21.14
C SER A 307 6.47 3.24 -20.25
N THR A 308 5.34 2.80 -19.66
CA THR A 308 5.28 1.58 -18.85
C THR A 308 5.59 0.33 -19.68
N PHE A 309 4.99 0.22 -20.87
CA PHE A 309 5.27 -0.88 -21.80
C PHE A 309 6.74 -0.92 -22.19
N LEU A 310 7.29 0.24 -22.58
CA LEU A 310 8.69 0.36 -23.01
C LEU A 310 9.66 0.13 -21.85
N ALA A 311 9.32 0.51 -20.62
CA ALA A 311 10.17 0.24 -19.47
C ALA A 311 10.42 -1.27 -19.29
N GLY A 312 9.36 -2.09 -19.32
CA GLY A 312 9.53 -3.54 -19.27
C GLY A 312 10.27 -4.10 -20.49
N SER A 313 9.89 -3.67 -21.68
CA SER A 313 10.50 -4.18 -22.92
C SER A 313 11.98 -3.82 -23.01
N PHE A 314 12.36 -2.58 -22.72
CA PHE A 314 13.77 -2.16 -22.71
C PHE A 314 14.58 -2.87 -21.63
N LEU A 315 14.01 -3.06 -20.41
CA LEU A 315 14.66 -3.83 -19.36
C LEU A 315 15.06 -5.22 -19.86
N MET A 316 14.13 -5.94 -20.47
CA MET A 316 14.40 -7.30 -20.94
C MET A 316 15.41 -7.33 -22.09
N VAL A 317 15.29 -6.42 -23.06
CA VAL A 317 16.25 -6.32 -24.17
C VAL A 317 17.65 -5.98 -23.64
N LEU A 318 17.75 -5.03 -22.73
CA LEU A 318 19.05 -4.66 -22.14
C LEU A 318 19.68 -5.81 -21.36
N CYS A 319 18.89 -6.57 -20.57
CA CYS A 319 19.42 -7.69 -19.82
C CYS A 319 19.88 -8.85 -20.71
N ILE A 320 19.17 -9.13 -21.81
CA ILE A 320 19.57 -10.18 -22.75
C ILE A 320 20.83 -9.76 -23.56
N VAL A 321 20.85 -8.51 -24.03
CA VAL A 321 21.96 -8.02 -24.84
C VAL A 321 23.24 -7.79 -24.04
N PHE A 322 23.10 -7.23 -22.83
CA PHE A 322 24.22 -6.88 -21.94
C PHE A 322 24.38 -7.85 -20.76
N GLY A 323 23.82 -9.06 -20.83
CA GLY A 323 23.91 -10.08 -19.78
C GLY A 323 25.33 -10.27 -19.19
N PRO A 324 26.39 -10.43 -20.02
CA PRO A 324 27.75 -10.55 -19.50
C PRO A 324 28.18 -9.33 -18.64
N VAL A 325 27.88 -8.11 -19.11
CA VAL A 325 28.20 -6.88 -18.35
C VAL A 325 27.42 -6.79 -17.04
N VAL A 326 26.16 -7.23 -17.06
CA VAL A 326 25.33 -7.27 -15.85
C VAL A 326 25.83 -8.32 -14.85
N SER A 327 26.38 -9.44 -15.35
CA SER A 327 27.01 -10.48 -14.53
C SER A 327 28.22 -9.97 -13.75
N ASP A 328 28.99 -9.06 -14.33
CA ASP A 328 30.20 -8.49 -13.71
C ASP A 328 29.92 -7.38 -12.69
N ILE A 329 28.66 -6.99 -12.50
CA ILE A 329 28.30 -5.97 -11.51
C ILE A 329 28.66 -6.47 -10.10
N PRO A 330 29.48 -5.70 -9.33
CA PRO A 330 29.83 -6.09 -7.97
C PRO A 330 28.60 -5.97 -7.05
N MET A 331 28.41 -6.96 -6.19
CA MET A 331 27.31 -6.94 -5.19
C MET A 331 27.37 -5.69 -4.30
N ALA A 332 28.58 -5.19 -4.03
CA ALA A 332 28.79 -3.93 -3.31
C ALA A 332 28.03 -2.74 -3.93
N ALA A 333 27.94 -2.68 -5.27
CA ALA A 333 27.19 -1.63 -5.95
C ALA A 333 25.70 -1.76 -5.75
N LEU A 334 25.15 -2.99 -5.79
CA LEU A 334 23.72 -3.25 -5.54
C LEU A 334 23.36 -2.97 -4.08
N VAL A 335 24.20 -3.38 -3.14
CA VAL A 335 24.03 -3.07 -1.69
C VAL A 335 23.98 -1.55 -1.49
N ALA A 336 24.89 -0.79 -2.09
CA ALA A 336 24.89 0.68 -2.00
C ALA A 336 23.58 1.27 -2.55
N VAL A 337 23.09 0.74 -3.69
CA VAL A 337 21.80 1.16 -4.27
C VAL A 337 20.64 0.85 -3.32
N MET A 338 20.60 -0.36 -2.76
CA MET A 338 19.50 -0.76 -1.86
C MET A 338 19.52 0.01 -0.54
N VAL A 339 20.67 0.30 0.02
CA VAL A 339 20.81 1.19 1.19
C VAL A 339 20.27 2.58 0.87
N MET A 340 20.60 3.12 -0.32
CA MET A 340 20.06 4.43 -0.74
C MET A 340 18.55 4.37 -0.97
N VAL A 341 18.02 3.31 -1.58
CA VAL A 341 16.58 3.10 -1.77
C VAL A 341 15.86 3.01 -0.42
N SER A 342 16.41 2.27 0.53
CA SER A 342 15.89 2.21 1.90
C SER A 342 15.83 3.61 2.53
N PHE A 343 16.93 4.36 2.46
CA PHE A 343 17.00 5.72 2.99
C PHE A 343 16.02 6.68 2.31
N ALA A 344 15.85 6.58 1.00
CA ALA A 344 14.92 7.40 0.22
C ALA A 344 13.44 7.02 0.41
N THR A 345 13.17 5.74 0.71
CA THR A 345 11.82 5.24 0.98
C THR A 345 11.35 5.66 2.37
N PHE A 346 12.24 5.75 3.34
CA PHE A 346 11.90 6.12 4.70
C PHE A 346 11.33 7.56 4.77
N ASP A 347 10.16 7.73 5.40
CA ASP A 347 9.56 9.04 5.62
C ASP A 347 10.20 9.75 6.84
N TRP A 348 11.32 10.40 6.61
CA TRP A 348 12.07 11.15 7.64
C TRP A 348 11.25 12.28 8.27
N HIS A 349 10.26 12.81 7.53
CA HIS A 349 9.39 13.85 8.05
C HIS A 349 8.49 13.33 9.18
N SER A 350 8.09 12.08 9.10
CA SER A 350 7.21 11.44 10.09
C SER A 350 7.84 11.33 11.49
N ILE A 351 9.17 11.20 11.57
CA ILE A 351 9.92 11.11 12.84
C ILE A 351 10.56 12.43 13.27
N ALA A 352 10.44 13.49 12.47
CA ALA A 352 11.01 14.79 12.82
C ALA A 352 10.38 15.33 14.11
N PRO A 353 11.18 15.85 15.09
CA PRO A 353 10.67 16.31 16.38
C PRO A 353 9.57 17.37 16.25
N LYS A 354 9.65 18.22 15.21
CA LYS A 354 8.65 19.24 14.91
C LYS A 354 7.30 18.63 14.50
N THR A 355 7.33 17.54 13.74
CA THR A 355 6.14 16.81 13.30
C THR A 355 5.52 16.04 14.46
N LEU A 356 6.35 15.28 15.22
CA LEU A 356 5.90 14.50 16.37
C LEU A 356 5.21 15.37 17.44
N LYS A 357 5.72 16.57 17.70
CA LYS A 357 5.10 17.51 18.67
C LYS A 357 3.73 18.03 18.23
N ARG A 358 3.41 18.02 16.93
CA ARG A 358 2.16 18.51 16.36
C ARG A 358 1.16 17.40 16.07
N MET A 359 1.64 16.19 15.96
CA MET A 359 0.84 15.02 15.61
C MET A 359 0.08 14.51 16.84
N PRO A 360 -1.20 14.13 16.70
CA PRO A 360 -1.93 13.50 17.79
C PRO A 360 -1.23 12.22 18.27
N VAL A 361 -1.15 12.02 19.58
CA VAL A 361 -0.49 10.85 20.19
C VAL A 361 -1.03 9.52 19.61
N GLY A 362 -2.34 9.44 19.37
CA GLY A 362 -2.96 8.25 18.79
C GLY A 362 -2.39 7.88 17.41
N GLU A 363 -2.12 8.87 16.55
CA GLU A 363 -1.54 8.61 15.23
C GLU A 363 -0.08 8.17 15.31
N ILE A 364 0.68 8.75 16.24
CA ILE A 364 2.06 8.30 16.52
C ILE A 364 2.05 6.85 17.02
N THR A 365 1.14 6.52 17.94
CA THR A 365 0.98 5.15 18.46
C THR A 365 0.69 4.16 17.35
N VAL A 366 -0.26 4.48 16.44
CA VAL A 366 -0.58 3.63 15.29
C VAL A 366 0.64 3.42 14.39
N MET A 367 1.35 4.49 14.05
CA MET A 367 2.55 4.42 13.21
C MET A 367 3.63 3.53 13.86
N VAL A 368 3.93 3.73 15.14
CA VAL A 368 4.95 2.99 15.88
C VAL A 368 4.56 1.51 16.00
N ILE A 369 3.32 1.20 16.36
CA ILE A 369 2.83 -0.19 16.45
C ILE A 369 2.94 -0.87 15.09
N THR A 370 2.56 -0.20 14.00
CA THR A 370 2.68 -0.74 12.64
C THR A 370 4.13 -1.09 12.34
N VAL A 371 5.09 -0.19 12.61
CA VAL A 371 6.52 -0.43 12.37
C VAL A 371 7.02 -1.60 13.22
N ILE A 372 6.73 -1.61 14.51
CA ILE A 372 7.19 -2.67 15.42
C ILE A 372 6.64 -4.04 14.99
N CYS A 373 5.34 -4.13 14.69
CA CYS A 373 4.73 -5.39 14.25
C CYS A 373 5.35 -5.89 12.95
N VAL A 374 5.57 -5.02 11.97
CA VAL A 374 6.20 -5.41 10.70
C VAL A 374 7.62 -5.90 10.92
N VAL A 375 8.44 -5.15 11.65
CA VAL A 375 9.87 -5.49 11.86
C VAL A 375 10.01 -6.77 12.70
N ALA A 376 9.19 -6.92 13.76
CA ALA A 376 9.24 -8.10 14.62
C ALA A 376 8.77 -9.38 13.92
N THR A 377 7.77 -9.28 13.04
CA THR A 377 7.20 -10.44 12.32
C THR A 377 7.84 -10.65 10.94
N SER A 378 8.64 -9.68 10.46
CA SER A 378 9.11 -9.60 9.08
C SER A 378 7.97 -9.73 8.05
N ASN A 379 6.75 -9.33 8.43
CA ASN A 379 5.53 -9.48 7.62
C ASN A 379 4.75 -8.17 7.54
N LEU A 380 4.82 -7.54 6.38
CA LEU A 380 4.15 -6.27 6.08
C LEU A 380 2.62 -6.35 6.22
N ALA A 381 2.00 -7.50 5.85
CA ALA A 381 0.55 -7.65 5.92
C ALA A 381 0.05 -7.65 7.38
N ILE A 382 0.76 -8.34 8.28
CA ILE A 382 0.42 -8.36 9.71
C ILE A 382 0.46 -6.96 10.29
N GLY A 383 1.51 -6.20 9.99
CA GLY A 383 1.65 -4.83 10.50
C GLY A 383 0.54 -3.90 10.03
N VAL A 384 0.10 -4.01 8.76
CA VAL A 384 -1.01 -3.22 8.23
C VAL A 384 -2.33 -3.57 8.92
N VAL A 385 -2.62 -4.87 9.09
CA VAL A 385 -3.85 -5.32 9.77
C VAL A 385 -3.86 -4.84 11.22
N VAL A 386 -2.80 -5.09 11.98
CA VAL A 386 -2.67 -4.67 13.39
C VAL A 386 -2.74 -3.15 13.51
N GLY A 387 -2.02 -2.42 12.66
CA GLY A 387 -2.04 -0.95 12.64
C GLY A 387 -3.44 -0.40 12.33
N SER A 388 -4.16 -0.99 11.38
CA SER A 388 -5.52 -0.58 11.04
C SER A 388 -6.50 -0.86 12.17
N ILE A 389 -6.43 -2.02 12.82
CA ILE A 389 -7.25 -2.33 14.00
C ILE A 389 -6.94 -1.35 15.13
N THR A 390 -5.66 -1.09 15.42
CA THR A 390 -5.25 -0.10 16.44
C THR A 390 -5.82 1.28 16.13
N ALA A 391 -5.77 1.70 14.87
CA ALA A 391 -6.31 2.98 14.45
C ALA A 391 -7.84 3.06 14.62
N MET A 392 -8.57 1.99 14.29
CA MET A 392 -10.01 1.90 14.49
C MET A 392 -10.40 1.98 15.98
N VAL A 393 -9.66 1.28 16.85
CA VAL A 393 -9.89 1.32 18.31
C VAL A 393 -9.63 2.72 18.87
N ILE A 394 -8.52 3.37 18.48
CA ILE A 394 -8.21 4.74 18.92
C ILE A 394 -9.26 5.73 18.40
N PHE A 395 -9.70 5.57 17.16
CA PHE A 395 -10.75 6.39 16.57
C PHE A 395 -12.08 6.21 17.33
N ALA A 396 -12.52 4.96 17.54
CA ALA A 396 -13.75 4.66 18.30
C ALA A 396 -13.70 5.25 19.72
N LYS A 397 -12.56 5.09 20.42
CA LYS A 397 -12.37 5.71 21.75
C LYS A 397 -12.47 7.23 21.71
N ARG A 398 -11.90 7.89 20.68
CA ARG A 398 -11.96 9.35 20.54
C ARG A 398 -13.39 9.83 20.29
N VAL A 399 -14.12 9.15 19.41
CA VAL A 399 -15.51 9.51 19.08
C VAL A 399 -16.45 9.25 20.24
N ALA A 400 -16.25 8.18 21.02
CA ALA A 400 -17.05 7.88 22.20
C ALA A 400 -17.03 9.03 23.23
N HIS A 401 -15.89 9.70 23.41
CA HIS A 401 -15.76 10.84 24.33
C HIS A 401 -16.34 12.16 23.81
N LEU A 402 -16.87 12.21 22.60
CA LEU A 402 -17.56 13.38 22.05
C LEU A 402 -19.05 13.42 22.45
N ALA A 403 -19.62 12.32 22.94
CA ALA A 403 -20.96 12.32 23.49
C ALA A 403 -20.96 13.02 24.86
N ASN A 404 -21.73 14.10 24.98
CA ASN A 404 -21.82 14.90 26.19
C ASN A 404 -23.28 15.18 26.53
N VAL A 405 -23.59 15.19 27.81
CA VAL A 405 -24.93 15.48 28.34
C VAL A 405 -24.84 16.69 29.22
N THR A 406 -25.65 17.71 28.94
CA THR A 406 -25.74 18.93 29.73
C THR A 406 -27.16 19.06 30.29
N ALA A 407 -27.29 19.14 31.60
CA ALA A 407 -28.57 19.33 32.25
C ALA A 407 -28.86 20.84 32.43
N VAL A 408 -30.07 21.26 32.08
CA VAL A 408 -30.59 22.61 32.31
C VAL A 408 -31.88 22.47 33.05
N ASN A 409 -31.91 22.93 34.30
CA ASN A 409 -33.14 22.92 35.11
C ASN A 409 -34.06 24.07 34.70
N ASP A 410 -35.36 23.81 34.66
CA ASP A 410 -36.37 24.82 34.50
C ASP A 410 -36.35 25.77 35.72
N PRO A 411 -36.45 27.10 35.52
CA PRO A 411 -36.51 28.05 36.60
C PRO A 411 -37.65 27.79 37.64
N ASP A 412 -38.75 27.20 37.19
CA ASP A 412 -39.91 26.84 38.04
C ASP A 412 -39.67 25.49 38.76
N GLY A 413 -38.63 24.73 38.44
CA GLY A 413 -38.25 23.48 39.12
C GLY A 413 -39.08 22.24 38.75
N ASP A 414 -40.03 22.36 37.84
CA ASP A 414 -40.95 21.28 37.48
C ASP A 414 -40.42 20.32 36.43
N SER A 415 -39.42 20.74 35.69
CA SER A 415 -38.80 19.92 34.63
C SER A 415 -37.28 20.10 34.53
N VAL A 416 -36.60 19.13 33.92
CA VAL A 416 -35.19 19.19 33.56
C VAL A 416 -35.01 18.86 32.06
N LEU A 417 -34.24 19.67 31.34
CA LEU A 417 -33.85 19.44 29.96
C LEU A 417 -32.41 18.90 29.91
N TYR A 418 -32.23 17.69 29.41
CA TYR A 418 -30.96 17.11 29.12
C TYR A 418 -30.65 17.29 27.64
N SER A 419 -29.73 18.20 27.29
CA SER A 419 -29.23 18.35 25.92
C SER A 419 -28.09 17.36 25.70
N VAL A 420 -28.32 16.40 24.82
CA VAL A 420 -27.34 15.37 24.44
C VAL A 420 -26.69 15.80 23.12
N THR A 421 -25.37 15.80 23.07
CA THR A 421 -24.61 16.19 21.89
C THR A 421 -23.65 15.07 21.50
N GLY A 422 -23.39 14.91 20.19
CA GLY A 422 -22.38 14.01 19.64
C GLY A 422 -22.94 12.71 19.06
N GLU A 423 -22.06 11.74 18.85
CA GLU A 423 -22.36 10.49 18.16
C GLU A 423 -22.68 9.39 19.17
N LEU A 424 -23.90 8.87 19.12
CA LEU A 424 -24.36 7.80 20.00
C LEU A 424 -24.19 6.45 19.29
N PHE A 425 -23.32 5.60 19.82
CA PHE A 425 -23.03 4.26 19.33
C PHE A 425 -22.56 3.35 20.47
N PHE A 426 -22.35 2.07 20.23
CA PHE A 426 -22.04 1.07 21.25
C PHE A 426 -20.96 1.50 22.27
N ALA A 427 -19.96 2.28 21.84
CA ALA A 427 -18.88 2.70 22.75
C ALA A 427 -19.22 3.92 23.62
N SER A 428 -20.20 4.76 23.24
CA SER A 428 -20.67 5.91 24.03
C SER A 428 -21.94 5.60 24.85
N SER A 429 -22.66 4.54 24.51
CA SER A 429 -23.98 4.22 25.10
C SER A 429 -23.93 3.90 26.60
N ASN A 430 -22.87 3.21 27.06
CA ASN A 430 -22.69 2.89 28.46
C ASN A 430 -22.45 4.16 29.32
N ASP A 431 -21.66 5.09 28.80
CA ASP A 431 -21.38 6.34 29.51
C ASP A 431 -22.61 7.25 29.53
N LEU A 432 -23.43 7.20 28.47
CA LEU A 432 -24.67 7.97 28.40
C LEU A 432 -25.59 7.70 29.58
N VAL A 433 -25.87 6.42 29.92
CA VAL A 433 -26.76 6.01 30.98
C VAL A 433 -26.31 6.52 32.36
N THR A 434 -25.02 6.77 32.56
CA THR A 434 -24.44 7.22 33.83
C THR A 434 -24.49 8.74 34.03
N GLN A 435 -24.85 9.52 33.02
CA GLN A 435 -24.80 10.98 33.03
C GLN A 435 -26.13 11.62 33.52
N PHE A 436 -27.16 10.81 33.87
CA PHE A 436 -28.45 11.26 34.30
C PHE A 436 -28.62 11.11 35.82
N ASN A 437 -29.28 12.08 36.45
CA ASN A 437 -29.53 12.11 37.91
C ASN A 437 -30.90 11.55 38.26
N TYR A 438 -31.09 10.25 38.09
CA TYR A 438 -32.38 9.56 38.26
C TYR A 438 -33.10 9.83 39.59
N VAL A 439 -32.36 10.13 40.66
CA VAL A 439 -32.89 10.32 42.00
C VAL A 439 -33.35 11.76 42.20
N THR A 440 -32.52 12.73 41.87
CA THR A 440 -32.72 14.16 42.19
C THR A 440 -33.53 14.92 41.17
N ASP A 441 -33.66 14.42 39.95
CA ASP A 441 -34.40 15.10 38.89
C ASP A 441 -35.91 15.25 39.23
N PRO A 442 -36.57 16.28 38.67
CA PRO A 442 -38.01 16.49 38.82
C PRO A 442 -38.84 15.41 38.12
N GLY A 443 -40.17 15.51 38.28
CA GLY A 443 -41.13 14.52 37.73
C GLY A 443 -41.15 14.46 36.19
N LYS A 444 -40.79 15.54 35.51
CA LYS A 444 -40.72 15.61 34.04
C LYS A 444 -39.27 15.78 33.57
N VAL A 445 -38.82 14.87 32.75
CA VAL A 445 -37.48 14.89 32.16
C VAL A 445 -37.61 14.98 30.62
N VAL A 446 -36.96 15.93 30.02
CA VAL A 446 -36.91 16.06 28.55
C VAL A 446 -35.50 15.78 28.09
N ILE A 447 -35.32 14.88 27.10
CA ILE A 447 -34.04 14.53 26.50
C ILE A 447 -34.02 15.07 25.06
N ASP A 448 -33.23 16.11 24.83
CA ASP A 448 -33.09 16.74 23.53
C ASP A 448 -31.87 16.14 22.78
N LEU A 449 -32.18 15.44 21.68
CA LEU A 449 -31.24 14.80 20.79
C LEU A 449 -31.01 15.60 19.49
N SER A 450 -31.40 16.87 19.45
CA SER A 450 -31.26 17.73 18.25
C SER A 450 -29.79 17.85 17.75
N ALA A 451 -28.82 17.74 18.67
CA ALA A 451 -27.38 17.79 18.38
C ALA A 451 -26.70 16.41 18.52
N ALA A 452 -27.48 15.34 18.55
CA ALA A 452 -27.00 13.97 18.62
C ALA A 452 -27.44 13.11 17.43
N HIS A 453 -26.69 12.03 17.15
CA HIS A 453 -27.05 11.09 16.10
C HIS A 453 -26.94 9.65 16.63
N ILE A 454 -28.01 8.86 16.42
CA ILE A 454 -28.08 7.45 16.82
C ILE A 454 -27.57 6.57 15.66
N TRP A 455 -26.51 5.78 15.91
CA TRP A 455 -25.89 4.95 14.89
C TRP A 455 -26.25 3.46 14.97
N ASP A 456 -26.60 2.96 16.16
CA ASP A 456 -26.76 1.52 16.36
C ASP A 456 -27.84 1.17 17.41
N ALA A 457 -28.15 -0.13 17.48
CA ALA A 457 -29.12 -0.68 18.40
C ALA A 457 -28.72 -0.51 19.88
N SER A 458 -27.41 -0.44 20.19
CA SER A 458 -26.95 -0.26 21.58
C SER A 458 -27.32 1.11 22.12
N SER A 459 -27.35 2.12 21.27
CA SER A 459 -27.78 3.48 21.65
C SER A 459 -29.28 3.55 21.90
N VAL A 460 -30.10 2.84 21.11
CA VAL A 460 -31.56 2.73 21.39
C VAL A 460 -31.79 2.01 22.69
N ALA A 461 -31.13 0.87 22.95
CA ALA A 461 -31.22 0.15 24.20
C ALA A 461 -30.81 0.99 25.43
N ALA A 462 -29.81 1.86 25.28
CA ALA A 462 -29.39 2.78 26.32
C ALA A 462 -30.48 3.85 26.62
N LEU A 463 -31.13 4.39 25.60
CA LEU A 463 -32.25 5.32 25.75
C LEU A 463 -33.46 4.62 26.43
N ASP A 464 -33.84 3.42 25.98
CA ASP A 464 -34.88 2.62 26.60
C ASP A 464 -34.58 2.32 28.11
N ALA A 465 -33.29 2.03 28.40
CA ALA A 465 -32.86 1.83 29.79
C ALA A 465 -32.95 3.10 30.63
N ILE A 466 -32.70 4.29 30.07
CA ILE A 466 -32.87 5.59 30.74
C ILE A 466 -34.35 5.82 31.02
N GLU A 467 -35.23 5.64 30.03
CA GLU A 467 -36.68 5.77 30.20
C GLU A 467 -37.21 4.82 31.29
N THR A 468 -36.82 3.56 31.25
CA THR A 468 -37.18 2.54 32.22
C THR A 468 -36.75 2.93 33.64
N LYS A 469 -35.53 3.44 33.84
CA LYS A 469 -35.01 3.87 35.14
C LYS A 469 -35.75 5.07 35.70
N TYR A 470 -36.21 6.00 34.90
CA TYR A 470 -37.06 7.11 35.32
C TYR A 470 -38.49 6.65 35.62
N ALA A 471 -39.06 5.81 34.74
CA ALA A 471 -40.41 5.25 34.94
C ALA A 471 -40.55 4.46 36.27
N GLN A 472 -39.51 3.67 36.63
CA GLN A 472 -39.45 2.94 37.91
C GLN A 472 -39.47 3.89 39.11
N ARG A 473 -39.19 5.19 38.94
CA ARG A 473 -39.23 6.23 39.96
C ARG A 473 -40.42 7.15 39.84
N GLY A 474 -41.40 6.78 39.01
CA GLY A 474 -42.61 7.56 38.80
C GLY A 474 -42.43 8.85 38.05
N LYS A 475 -41.31 8.99 37.28
CA LYS A 475 -41.00 10.16 36.47
C LYS A 475 -41.27 9.86 35.01
N THR A 476 -41.61 10.90 34.23
CA THR A 476 -41.90 10.81 32.80
C THR A 476 -40.73 11.32 32.01
N VAL A 477 -40.40 10.63 30.92
CA VAL A 477 -39.36 11.03 29.97
C VAL A 477 -39.99 11.36 28.64
N GLU A 478 -39.54 12.45 28.02
CA GLU A 478 -39.91 12.86 26.67
C GLU A 478 -38.65 13.02 25.85
N ILE A 479 -38.51 12.25 24.77
CA ILE A 479 -37.36 12.36 23.82
C ILE A 479 -37.78 13.25 22.67
N ILE A 480 -36.99 14.32 22.42
CA ILE A 480 -37.24 15.28 21.36
C ILE A 480 -36.01 15.45 20.47
N GLY A 481 -36.19 16.05 19.29
CA GLY A 481 -35.09 16.51 18.42
C GLY A 481 -34.37 15.38 17.65
N LEU A 482 -34.95 14.19 17.53
CA LEU A 482 -34.40 13.14 16.69
C LEU A 482 -34.38 13.55 15.22
N ASN A 483 -33.22 13.44 14.56
CA ASN A 483 -33.14 13.55 13.11
C ASN A 483 -33.79 12.32 12.41
N ASP A 484 -34.15 12.44 11.11
CA ASP A 484 -34.90 11.41 10.41
C ASP A 484 -34.28 9.99 10.49
N PRO A 485 -32.94 9.78 10.30
CA PRO A 485 -32.35 8.45 10.45
C PRO A 485 -32.39 7.92 11.89
N SER A 486 -32.21 8.78 12.89
CA SER A 486 -32.26 8.42 14.30
C SER A 486 -33.67 8.08 14.74
N ALA A 487 -34.68 8.82 14.24
CA ALA A 487 -36.10 8.58 14.51
C ALA A 487 -36.57 7.24 13.91
N ASP A 488 -36.14 6.95 12.66
CA ASP A 488 -36.45 5.67 11.98
C ASP A 488 -35.83 4.49 12.75
N LEU A 489 -34.58 4.60 13.19
CA LEU A 489 -33.91 3.55 13.95
C LEU A 489 -34.52 3.36 15.35
N HIS A 490 -34.77 4.46 16.06
CA HIS A 490 -35.39 4.45 17.38
C HIS A 490 -36.81 3.84 17.31
N GLY A 491 -37.66 4.30 16.38
CA GLY A 491 -39.03 3.80 16.23
C GLY A 491 -39.12 2.32 15.82
N LYS A 492 -38.10 1.76 15.19
CA LYS A 492 -38.05 0.32 14.82
C LYS A 492 -37.62 -0.57 16.01
N LEU A 493 -36.82 -0.07 16.94
CA LEU A 493 -36.10 -0.89 17.89
C LEU A 493 -36.51 -0.63 19.34
N THR A 494 -37.16 0.51 19.65
CA THR A 494 -37.62 0.85 20.99
C THR A 494 -38.59 -0.21 21.52
N GLY A 495 -38.34 -0.70 22.74
CA GLY A 495 -39.11 -1.73 23.40
C GLY A 495 -38.83 -3.17 22.99
N GLU A 496 -38.15 -3.38 21.83
CA GLU A 496 -37.83 -4.72 21.33
C GLU A 496 -36.52 -5.27 21.93
N LEU A 497 -35.62 -4.40 22.42
CA LEU A 497 -34.28 -4.74 22.88
C LEU A 497 -34.16 -4.97 24.40
N THR A 498 -35.19 -4.63 25.18
CA THR A 498 -35.17 -4.68 26.67
C THR A 498 -35.68 -5.99 27.25
N SER A 499 -35.87 -7.04 26.45
CA SER A 499 -36.45 -8.32 26.90
C SER A 499 -35.45 -9.32 27.50
N HIS A 500 -34.33 -8.85 28.08
CA HIS A 500 -33.43 -9.75 28.85
C HIS A 500 -32.87 -9.07 30.09
#